data_e10812cfbad6e3f4fba6c4379af585fa
#
_entry.id   e10812cfbad6e3f4fba6c4379af585fa
#
_cell.length_a   1.000
_cell.length_b   1.000
_cell.length_c   1.000
_cell.angle_alpha   90.00
_cell.angle_beta   90.00
_cell.angle_gamma   90.00
#
_symmetry.space_group_name_H-M   'P 1'
#
loop_
_entity.id
_entity.type
_entity.pdbx_description
1 polymer ?
#
loop_
_entity_poly.entity_id
_entity_poly.type
_entity_poly.pdbx_seq_one_letter_code
_entity_poly.pdbx_strand_id
1 'polypeptide(L)'
;MRVTFKDVAGVEEAKEELQEIIEFLKDPLKFQKLGGRIPKGVLLMGPPGTGKTLLAKAVAGEAEVPFYSISGSDFVEMFVGVGAARVRDLFEQGKKAAKQSGRGAIIFIDEIDAIGRQRHGAGFGGGHEEREQTLNALLVEMDGFDTQAGVIIIGATNRPDVLDPALLRPGRFDRQVVVDPPDIKGREDILRVHARNVKLDAVADLQKVAISAGSNTAEHDFFRNTAAERHGNFTHHLIFRMQILIGRRRMKGIP
;
A
#
# COMPACT_ATOMS: atom_id res chain seq x y z
N MET A 1 -9.06 -8.01 -13.79
CA MET A 1 -10.17 -7.42 -13.04
C MET A 1 -9.63 -6.17 -12.37
N ARG A 2 -10.30 -5.02 -12.49
CA ARG A 2 -9.81 -3.75 -11.96
C ARG A 2 -10.23 -3.67 -10.49
N VAL A 3 -9.29 -3.45 -9.57
CA VAL A 3 -9.57 -3.26 -8.14
C VAL A 3 -10.07 -1.84 -7.92
N THR A 4 -11.13 -1.67 -7.15
CA THR A 4 -11.75 -0.37 -6.84
C THR A 4 -12.00 -0.25 -5.33
N PHE A 5 -12.46 0.91 -4.86
CA PHE A 5 -12.82 1.09 -3.45
C PHE A 5 -13.92 0.15 -2.95
N LYS A 6 -14.71 -0.44 -3.86
CA LYS A 6 -15.69 -1.48 -3.53
C LYS A 6 -15.03 -2.79 -3.06
N ASP A 7 -13.78 -3.00 -3.43
CA ASP A 7 -13.00 -4.19 -3.07
C ASP A 7 -12.15 -3.98 -1.83
N VAL A 8 -12.14 -2.76 -1.28
CA VAL A 8 -11.41 -2.36 -0.07
C VAL A 8 -12.43 -2.00 1.01
N ALA A 9 -12.25 -2.51 2.22
CA ALA A 9 -13.10 -2.22 3.36
C ALA A 9 -12.27 -2.03 4.64
N GLY A 10 -12.85 -1.38 5.65
CA GLY A 10 -12.24 -1.22 6.96
C GLY A 10 -11.15 -0.16 7.05
N VAL A 11 -11.05 0.75 6.07
CA VAL A 11 -10.07 1.84 5.99
C VAL A 11 -10.73 3.11 5.43
N GLU A 12 -11.92 3.45 5.93
CA GLU A 12 -12.73 4.53 5.35
C GLU A 12 -12.04 5.89 5.45
N GLU A 13 -11.39 6.20 6.57
CA GLU A 13 -10.65 7.46 6.75
C GLU A 13 -9.52 7.60 5.70
N ALA A 14 -8.75 6.54 5.48
CA ALA A 14 -7.71 6.54 4.46
C ALA A 14 -8.28 6.68 3.03
N LYS A 15 -9.47 6.14 2.75
CA LYS A 15 -10.15 6.33 1.47
C LYS A 15 -10.57 7.78 1.28
N GLU A 16 -11.11 8.43 2.30
CA GLU A 16 -11.53 9.83 2.25
C GLU A 16 -10.32 10.74 1.99
N GLU A 17 -9.20 10.52 2.68
CA GLU A 17 -7.97 11.27 2.46
C GLU A 17 -7.42 11.11 1.03
N LEU A 18 -7.62 9.95 0.41
CA LEU A 18 -7.16 9.66 -0.95
C LEU A 18 -8.14 10.11 -2.04
N GLN A 19 -9.36 10.53 -1.68
CA GLN A 19 -10.37 10.97 -2.64
C GLN A 19 -9.91 12.15 -3.48
N GLU A 20 -9.23 13.11 -2.85
CA GLU A 20 -8.66 14.28 -3.53
C GLU A 20 -7.65 13.90 -4.62
N ILE A 21 -6.83 12.86 -4.34
CA ILE A 21 -5.87 12.32 -5.29
C ILE A 21 -6.57 11.73 -6.51
N ILE A 22 -7.66 10.99 -6.29
CA ILE A 22 -8.46 10.40 -7.35
C ILE A 22 -9.09 11.49 -8.23
N GLU A 23 -9.64 12.52 -7.62
CA GLU A 23 -10.23 13.64 -8.35
C GLU A 23 -9.20 14.39 -9.20
N PHE A 24 -8.01 14.61 -8.65
CA PHE A 24 -6.91 15.18 -9.40
C PHE A 24 -6.51 14.31 -10.60
N LEU A 25 -6.32 13.01 -10.40
CA LEU A 25 -5.93 12.08 -11.48
C LEU A 25 -7.00 11.99 -12.58
N LYS A 26 -8.28 12.16 -12.24
CA LYS A 26 -9.39 12.16 -13.20
C LYS A 26 -9.40 13.43 -14.06
N ASP A 27 -9.12 14.58 -13.48
CA ASP A 27 -9.13 15.87 -14.18
C ASP A 27 -8.05 16.83 -13.64
N PRO A 28 -6.78 16.63 -14.05
CA PRO A 28 -5.66 17.45 -13.60
C PRO A 28 -5.83 18.94 -13.95
N LEU A 29 -6.45 19.25 -15.09
CA LEU A 29 -6.61 20.63 -15.58
C LEU A 29 -7.60 21.43 -14.73
N LYS A 30 -8.64 20.79 -14.22
CA LYS A 30 -9.61 21.41 -13.31
C LYS A 30 -8.94 21.83 -12.00
N PHE A 31 -8.12 20.95 -11.43
CA PHE A 31 -7.38 21.24 -10.19
C PHE A 31 -6.40 22.41 -10.35
N GLN A 32 -5.67 22.47 -11.46
CA GLN A 32 -4.74 23.57 -11.74
C GLN A 32 -5.46 24.92 -11.82
N LYS A 33 -6.64 24.97 -12.43
CA LYS A 33 -7.45 26.21 -12.53
C LYS A 33 -7.94 26.70 -11.17
N LEU A 34 -8.12 25.80 -10.20
CA LEU A 34 -8.56 26.13 -8.85
C LEU A 34 -7.39 26.56 -7.93
N GLY A 35 -6.15 26.56 -8.42
CA GLY A 35 -4.97 26.95 -7.64
C GLY A 35 -4.59 25.95 -6.53
N GLY A 36 -5.14 24.74 -6.56
CA GLY A 36 -4.82 23.68 -5.61
C GLY A 36 -3.37 23.23 -5.74
N ARG A 37 -2.67 23.06 -4.62
CA ARG A 37 -1.38 22.36 -4.59
C ARG A 37 -1.62 20.86 -4.66
N ILE A 38 -1.15 20.25 -5.72
CA ILE A 38 -1.23 18.81 -5.94
C ILE A 38 -0.06 18.15 -5.19
N PRO A 39 -0.31 17.19 -4.29
CA PRO A 39 0.77 16.44 -3.68
C PRO A 39 1.50 15.63 -4.76
N LYS A 40 2.84 15.70 -4.78
CA LYS A 40 3.66 14.89 -5.68
C LYS A 40 3.71 13.43 -5.22
N GLY A 41 3.69 13.23 -3.91
CA GLY A 41 3.80 11.93 -3.31
C GLY A 41 2.93 11.75 -2.08
N VAL A 42 2.40 10.55 -1.93
CA VAL A 42 1.60 10.09 -0.79
C VAL A 42 2.32 8.94 -0.12
N LEU A 43 2.47 9.00 1.19
CA LEU A 43 3.04 7.91 1.99
C LEU A 43 1.93 7.20 2.76
N LEU A 44 1.69 5.94 2.43
CA LEU A 44 0.80 5.06 3.21
C LEU A 44 1.59 4.42 4.35
N MET A 45 1.19 4.69 5.58
CA MET A 45 1.87 4.21 6.79
C MET A 45 0.93 3.30 7.58
N GLY A 46 1.45 2.28 8.23
CA GLY A 46 0.67 1.43 9.12
C GLY A 46 1.24 0.02 9.23
N PRO A 47 0.73 -0.79 10.17
CA PRO A 47 1.20 -2.16 10.39
C PRO A 47 1.14 -3.03 9.14
N PRO A 48 1.93 -4.10 9.08
CA PRO A 48 1.85 -5.05 7.97
C PRO A 48 0.45 -5.70 7.90
N GLY A 49 -0.01 -5.98 6.67
CA GLY A 49 -1.30 -6.64 6.45
C GLY A 49 -2.53 -5.74 6.52
N THR A 50 -2.41 -4.43 6.71
CA THR A 50 -3.56 -3.49 6.73
C THR A 50 -4.13 -3.17 5.34
N GLY A 51 -3.54 -3.69 4.26
CA GLY A 51 -4.08 -3.52 2.91
C GLY A 51 -3.55 -2.32 2.14
N LYS A 52 -2.42 -1.71 2.52
CA LYS A 52 -1.81 -0.54 1.86
C LYS A 52 -1.63 -0.74 0.35
N THR A 53 -1.10 -1.88 -0.06
CA THR A 53 -0.90 -2.23 -1.48
C THR A 53 -2.23 -2.36 -2.23
N LEU A 54 -3.26 -2.95 -1.58
CA LEU A 54 -4.61 -3.07 -2.15
C LEU A 54 -5.28 -1.69 -2.29
N LEU A 55 -5.11 -0.84 -1.29
CA LEU A 55 -5.63 0.53 -1.28
C LEU A 55 -5.01 1.35 -2.41
N ALA A 56 -3.69 1.28 -2.61
CA ALA A 56 -3.01 1.97 -3.72
C ALA A 56 -3.51 1.50 -5.10
N LYS A 57 -3.74 0.18 -5.27
CA LYS A 57 -4.35 -0.38 -6.50
C LYS A 57 -5.78 0.12 -6.69
N ALA A 58 -6.55 0.25 -5.61
CA ALA A 58 -7.92 0.73 -5.67
C ALA A 58 -7.98 2.22 -6.07
N VAL A 59 -7.06 3.05 -5.58
CA VAL A 59 -6.92 4.44 -6.02
C VAL A 59 -6.70 4.53 -7.52
N ALA A 60 -5.76 3.73 -8.06
CA ALA A 60 -5.52 3.68 -9.51
C ALA A 60 -6.75 3.20 -10.29
N GLY A 61 -7.46 2.22 -9.73
CA GLY A 61 -8.69 1.70 -10.30
C GLY A 61 -9.82 2.74 -10.32
N GLU A 62 -10.04 3.47 -9.25
CA GLU A 62 -11.04 4.53 -9.18
C GLU A 62 -10.70 5.71 -10.09
N ALA A 63 -9.42 6.08 -10.19
CA ALA A 63 -8.95 7.14 -11.07
C ALA A 63 -8.87 6.71 -12.54
N GLU A 64 -8.95 5.42 -12.82
CA GLU A 64 -8.81 4.83 -14.16
C GLU A 64 -7.46 5.14 -14.84
N VAL A 65 -6.39 5.13 -14.06
CA VAL A 65 -5.03 5.43 -14.53
C VAL A 65 -4.12 4.20 -14.50
N PRO A 66 -3.04 4.19 -15.29
CA PRO A 66 -2.00 3.17 -15.21
C PRO A 66 -1.37 3.07 -13.81
N PHE A 67 -1.06 1.84 -13.39
CA PHE A 67 -0.47 1.53 -12.09
C PHE A 67 0.81 0.72 -12.29
N TYR A 68 1.93 1.29 -11.87
CA TYR A 68 3.24 0.65 -11.87
C TYR A 68 3.66 0.38 -10.44
N SER A 69 4.00 -0.86 -10.11
CA SER A 69 4.40 -1.23 -8.75
C SER A 69 5.75 -1.91 -8.71
N ILE A 70 6.54 -1.57 -7.71
CA ILE A 70 7.81 -2.20 -7.39
C ILE A 70 7.94 -2.32 -5.87
N SER A 71 8.69 -3.31 -5.40
CA SER A 71 9.08 -3.38 -3.99
C SER A 71 10.40 -2.63 -3.77
N GLY A 72 10.51 -1.92 -2.64
CA GLY A 72 11.77 -1.31 -2.21
C GLY A 72 12.91 -2.34 -2.07
N SER A 73 12.58 -3.59 -1.71
CA SER A 73 13.54 -4.69 -1.66
C SER A 73 14.13 -5.04 -3.03
N ASP A 74 13.35 -4.91 -4.11
CA ASP A 74 13.80 -5.21 -5.47
C ASP A 74 14.95 -4.30 -5.94
N PHE A 75 15.12 -3.16 -5.28
CA PHE A 75 16.25 -2.25 -5.57
C PHE A 75 17.54 -2.63 -4.84
N VAL A 76 17.45 -3.42 -3.77
CA VAL A 76 18.56 -3.75 -2.86
C VAL A 76 19.22 -5.10 -3.22
N GLU A 77 18.51 -5.97 -3.90
CA GLU A 77 18.95 -7.35 -4.20
C GLU A 77 19.95 -7.46 -5.37
N MET A 78 20.36 -6.35 -5.99
CA MET A 78 21.13 -6.36 -7.23
C MET A 78 22.49 -5.67 -7.11
N PHE A 79 23.37 -5.99 -8.07
CA PHE A 79 24.71 -5.44 -8.23
C PHE A 79 24.74 -3.90 -8.22
N VAL A 80 25.86 -3.35 -7.72
CA VAL A 80 26.11 -1.90 -7.56
C VAL A 80 25.66 -1.09 -8.80
N GLY A 81 24.83 -0.08 -8.56
CA GLY A 81 24.34 0.86 -9.59
C GLY A 81 23.07 0.46 -10.32
N VAL A 82 22.58 -0.76 -10.19
CA VAL A 82 21.35 -1.23 -10.86
C VAL A 82 20.10 -0.63 -10.23
N GLY A 83 20.09 -0.44 -8.91
CA GLY A 83 18.94 0.13 -8.20
C GLY A 83 18.59 1.54 -8.69
N ALA A 84 19.59 2.41 -8.84
CA ALA A 84 19.39 3.78 -9.34
C ALA A 84 18.91 3.83 -10.80
N ALA A 85 19.35 2.91 -11.66
CA ALA A 85 18.86 2.80 -13.04
C ALA A 85 17.38 2.38 -13.07
N ARG A 86 17.01 1.38 -12.26
CA ARG A 86 15.61 0.92 -12.15
C ARG A 86 14.66 2.00 -11.66
N VAL A 87 15.10 2.85 -10.72
CA VAL A 87 14.32 4.01 -10.28
C VAL A 87 14.02 4.90 -11.50
N ARG A 88 15.03 5.28 -12.28
CA ARG A 88 14.85 6.13 -13.46
C ARG A 88 13.91 5.49 -14.48
N ASP A 89 14.11 4.22 -14.80
CA ASP A 89 13.27 3.48 -15.74
C ASP A 89 11.81 3.44 -15.31
N LEU A 90 11.55 3.23 -14.01
CA LEU A 90 10.20 3.23 -13.44
C LEU A 90 9.53 4.60 -13.62
N PHE A 91 10.26 5.69 -13.34
CA PHE A 91 9.74 7.05 -13.49
C PHE A 91 9.50 7.41 -14.97
N GLU A 92 10.39 7.00 -15.87
CA GLU A 92 10.18 7.18 -17.31
C GLU A 92 8.97 6.43 -17.82
N GLN A 93 8.77 5.18 -17.38
CA GLN A 93 7.59 4.40 -17.73
C GLN A 93 6.31 5.09 -17.25
N GLY A 94 6.27 5.57 -16.00
CA GLY A 94 5.14 6.32 -15.44
C GLY A 94 4.83 7.60 -16.23
N LYS A 95 5.86 8.41 -16.53
CA LYS A 95 5.73 9.63 -17.35
C LYS A 95 5.19 9.33 -18.76
N LYS A 96 5.73 8.28 -19.39
CA LYS A 96 5.28 7.84 -20.73
C LYS A 96 3.84 7.39 -20.73
N ALA A 97 3.45 6.60 -19.72
CA ALA A 97 2.09 6.11 -19.58
C ALA A 97 1.08 7.22 -19.29
N ALA A 98 1.43 8.20 -18.45
CA ALA A 98 0.59 9.36 -18.20
C ALA A 98 0.34 10.16 -19.46
N LYS A 99 1.39 10.40 -20.29
CA LYS A 99 1.25 11.06 -21.59
C LYS A 99 0.36 10.27 -22.56
N GLN A 100 0.50 8.95 -22.60
CA GLN A 100 -0.28 8.09 -23.50
C GLN A 100 -1.74 7.98 -23.09
N SER A 101 -2.03 7.92 -21.78
CA SER A 101 -3.39 7.82 -21.26
C SER A 101 -4.17 9.14 -21.38
N GLY A 102 -3.48 10.28 -21.47
CA GLY A 102 -4.07 11.62 -21.37
C GLY A 102 -4.68 11.94 -20.01
N ARG A 103 -4.53 11.03 -19.06
CA ARG A 103 -4.95 11.16 -17.65
C ARG A 103 -3.76 11.12 -16.74
N GLY A 104 -3.54 10.71 -15.75
CA GLY A 104 -2.32 10.55 -14.97
C GLY A 104 -1.79 9.12 -14.98
N ALA A 105 -0.85 8.84 -14.08
CA ALA A 105 -0.36 7.51 -13.75
C ALA A 105 0.02 7.44 -12.27
N ILE A 106 -0.01 6.27 -11.69
CA ILE A 106 0.47 6.03 -10.33
C ILE A 106 1.72 5.16 -10.38
N ILE A 107 2.77 5.63 -9.70
CA ILE A 107 3.96 4.84 -9.37
C ILE A 107 3.86 4.45 -7.91
N PHE A 108 3.81 3.14 -7.63
CA PHE A 108 3.72 2.59 -6.28
C PHE A 108 5.02 1.92 -5.87
N ILE A 109 5.56 2.33 -4.73
CA ILE A 109 6.77 1.74 -4.14
C ILE A 109 6.38 1.12 -2.80
N ASP A 110 6.28 -0.21 -2.77
CA ASP A 110 6.02 -0.93 -1.53
C ASP A 110 7.31 -1.06 -0.71
N GLU A 111 7.20 -1.20 0.60
CA GLU A 111 8.35 -1.37 1.50
C GLU A 111 9.45 -0.32 1.27
N ILE A 112 9.05 0.96 1.13
CA ILE A 112 9.99 2.04 0.81
C ILE A 112 11.10 2.19 1.86
N ASP A 113 10.89 1.70 3.07
CA ASP A 113 11.89 1.66 4.15
C ASP A 113 13.08 0.73 3.82
N ALA A 114 12.96 -0.16 2.83
CA ALA A 114 14.11 -0.94 2.37
C ALA A 114 15.21 -0.07 1.75
N ILE A 115 14.85 1.00 1.05
CA ILE A 115 15.76 1.96 0.42
C ILE A 115 15.85 3.28 1.18
N GLY A 116 14.78 3.69 1.83
CA GLY A 116 14.62 5.00 2.48
C GLY A 116 15.03 5.06 3.95
N ARG A 117 15.82 4.12 4.46
CA ARG A 117 16.21 4.09 5.88
C ARG A 117 17.24 5.16 6.23
N GLN A 118 17.06 5.81 7.39
CA GLN A 118 18.01 6.76 7.97
C GLN A 118 19.41 6.15 8.14
N ARG A 119 20.41 7.01 8.02
CA ARG A 119 21.82 6.68 8.28
C ARG A 119 22.06 6.55 9.78
N HIS A 120 22.18 5.36 10.29
CA HIS A 120 22.63 5.11 11.66
C HIS A 120 24.01 4.46 11.62
N GLY A 121 25.07 5.29 11.80
CA GLY A 121 26.44 4.85 12.06
C GLY A 121 27.24 4.39 10.85
N ALA A 122 28.56 4.64 10.92
CA ALA A 122 29.55 4.18 9.95
C ALA A 122 29.71 2.65 10.02
N GLY A 123 28.88 1.91 9.31
CA GLY A 123 29.05 0.48 9.06
C GLY A 123 29.81 0.28 7.75
N PHE A 124 31.01 -0.26 7.82
CA PHE A 124 31.78 -0.68 6.65
C PHE A 124 31.12 -1.88 5.97
N GLY A 125 30.36 -1.65 4.88
CA GLY A 125 29.77 -2.72 4.07
C GLY A 125 29.17 -2.19 2.77
N GLY A 126 29.54 -2.76 1.61
CA GLY A 126 29.18 -2.29 0.26
C GLY A 126 27.66 -2.19 -0.03
N GLY A 127 26.78 -2.80 0.78
CA GLY A 127 25.34 -2.66 0.62
C GLY A 127 24.75 -1.32 1.12
N HIS A 128 25.53 -0.51 1.85
CA HIS A 128 25.10 0.83 2.28
C HIS A 128 25.24 1.88 1.18
N GLU A 129 26.29 1.81 0.41
CA GLU A 129 26.55 2.73 -0.72
C GLU A 129 25.47 2.61 -1.81
N GLU A 130 25.05 1.39 -2.09
CA GLU A 130 24.05 1.11 -3.10
C GLU A 130 22.67 1.63 -2.73
N ARG A 131 22.25 1.41 -1.47
CA ARG A 131 21.00 1.98 -0.94
C ARG A 131 20.99 3.50 -0.99
N GLU A 132 22.12 4.12 -0.65
CA GLU A 132 22.26 5.56 -0.68
C GLU A 132 22.19 6.11 -2.11
N GLN A 133 22.81 5.45 -3.08
CA GLN A 133 22.73 5.82 -4.49
C GLN A 133 21.28 5.68 -5.00
N THR A 134 20.60 4.61 -4.63
CA THR A 134 19.20 4.37 -5.00
C THR A 134 18.26 5.40 -4.38
N LEU A 135 18.45 5.70 -3.08
CA LEU A 135 17.69 6.75 -2.40
C LEU A 135 17.92 8.12 -3.05
N ASN A 136 19.17 8.47 -3.33
CA ASN A 136 19.50 9.72 -3.99
C ASN A 136 18.87 9.80 -5.39
N ALA A 137 18.88 8.72 -6.17
CA ALA A 137 18.20 8.66 -7.45
C ALA A 137 16.69 8.88 -7.31
N LEU A 138 16.05 8.25 -6.32
CA LEU A 138 14.64 8.46 -6.02
C LEU A 138 14.35 9.93 -5.69
N LEU A 139 15.16 10.54 -4.80
CA LEU A 139 14.98 11.94 -4.41
C LEU A 139 15.15 12.89 -5.60
N VAL A 140 16.13 12.65 -6.47
CA VAL A 140 16.36 13.44 -7.69
C VAL A 140 15.18 13.32 -8.65
N GLU A 141 14.67 12.11 -8.87
CA GLU A 141 13.48 11.90 -9.73
C GLU A 141 12.25 12.59 -9.15
N MET A 142 12.02 12.52 -7.82
CA MET A 142 10.91 13.21 -7.16
C MET A 142 11.03 14.73 -7.25
N ASP A 143 12.23 15.29 -7.09
CA ASP A 143 12.46 16.75 -7.16
C ASP A 143 12.31 17.25 -8.61
N GLY A 144 12.83 16.50 -9.57
CA GLY A 144 12.72 16.80 -11.00
C GLY A 144 11.33 16.54 -11.61
N PHE A 145 10.39 16.11 -10.79
CA PHE A 145 9.07 15.72 -11.23
C PHE A 145 8.16 16.95 -11.43
N ASP A 146 7.72 17.15 -12.66
CA ASP A 146 6.70 18.15 -12.93
C ASP A 146 5.31 17.59 -12.63
N THR A 147 4.59 18.25 -11.72
CA THR A 147 3.20 17.92 -11.39
C THR A 147 2.26 18.01 -12.60
N GLN A 148 2.66 18.77 -13.65
CA GLN A 148 1.89 18.84 -14.89
C GLN A 148 1.90 17.52 -15.68
N ALA A 149 2.86 16.64 -15.42
CA ALA A 149 2.88 15.31 -16.05
C ALA A 149 1.76 14.37 -15.55
N GLY A 150 1.01 14.75 -14.51
CA GLY A 150 -0.12 13.97 -14.00
C GLY A 150 0.29 12.66 -13.31
N VAL A 151 1.56 12.49 -12.93
CA VAL A 151 2.00 11.28 -12.22
C VAL A 151 2.03 11.54 -10.72
N ILE A 152 1.53 10.58 -9.95
CA ILE A 152 1.59 10.60 -8.48
C ILE A 152 2.40 9.38 -8.00
N ILE A 153 3.24 9.62 -7.02
CA ILE A 153 4.02 8.57 -6.36
C ILE A 153 3.31 8.19 -5.08
N ILE A 154 3.05 6.91 -4.88
CA ILE A 154 2.52 6.38 -3.62
C ILE A 154 3.59 5.46 -3.03
N GLY A 155 4.13 5.82 -1.87
CA GLY A 155 5.01 4.96 -1.07
C GLY A 155 4.20 4.20 -0.01
N ALA A 156 4.61 3.00 0.34
CA ALA A 156 4.07 2.29 1.49
C ALA A 156 5.18 1.83 2.42
N THR A 157 4.95 1.98 3.73
CA THR A 157 5.90 1.51 4.76
C THR A 157 5.17 0.96 5.98
N ASN A 158 5.79 -0.04 6.60
CA ASN A 158 5.39 -0.55 7.90
C ASN A 158 6.20 0.12 9.04
N ARG A 159 7.24 0.87 8.68
CA ARG A 159 8.19 1.46 9.61
C ARG A 159 8.49 2.92 9.29
N PRO A 160 7.53 3.82 9.52
CA PRO A 160 7.74 5.25 9.27
C PRO A 160 8.86 5.84 10.15
N ASP A 161 9.13 5.23 11.30
CA ASP A 161 10.15 5.62 12.29
C ASP A 161 11.59 5.55 11.75
N VAL A 162 11.84 4.71 10.76
CA VAL A 162 13.19 4.51 10.19
C VAL A 162 13.45 5.28 8.90
N LEU A 163 12.43 5.95 8.36
CA LEU A 163 12.56 6.67 7.09
C LEU A 163 13.47 7.90 7.19
N ASP A 164 14.24 8.15 6.15
CA ASP A 164 15.04 9.36 6.01
C ASP A 164 14.11 10.58 5.92
N PRO A 165 14.29 11.61 6.78
CA PRO A 165 13.49 12.83 6.75
C PRO A 165 13.49 13.54 5.39
N ALA A 166 14.50 13.30 4.57
CA ALA A 166 14.56 13.86 3.23
C ALA A 166 13.39 13.40 2.34
N LEU A 167 12.86 12.20 2.56
CA LEU A 167 11.68 11.69 1.85
C LEU A 167 10.39 12.43 2.20
N LEU A 168 10.31 12.97 3.44
CA LEU A 168 9.11 13.61 3.98
C LEU A 168 9.10 15.13 3.76
N ARG A 169 10.08 15.66 3.01
CA ARG A 169 10.13 17.10 2.70
C ARG A 169 9.03 17.49 1.73
N PRO A 170 8.54 18.76 1.81
CA PRO A 170 7.58 19.29 0.85
C PRO A 170 8.03 19.08 -0.60
N GLY A 171 7.12 18.65 -1.46
CA GLY A 171 7.40 18.31 -2.86
C GLY A 171 7.87 16.87 -3.09
N ARG A 172 7.91 16.03 -2.04
CA ARG A 172 8.18 14.59 -2.09
C ARG A 172 7.00 13.83 -1.52
N PHE A 173 7.14 13.06 -0.44
CA PHE A 173 6.00 12.47 0.27
C PHE A 173 5.42 13.49 1.25
N ASP A 174 4.77 14.49 0.71
CA ASP A 174 4.21 15.62 1.47
C ASP A 174 2.82 15.34 2.06
N ARG A 175 2.16 14.29 1.60
CA ARG A 175 0.93 13.75 2.22
C ARG A 175 1.21 12.40 2.88
N GLN A 176 0.85 12.27 4.14
CA GLN A 176 0.98 11.04 4.90
C GLN A 176 -0.41 10.56 5.29
N VAL A 177 -0.73 9.31 4.93
CA VAL A 177 -2.02 8.67 5.21
C VAL A 177 -1.78 7.45 6.08
N VAL A 178 -2.43 7.42 7.23
CA VAL A 178 -2.33 6.29 8.17
C VAL A 178 -3.37 5.24 7.80
N VAL A 179 -2.93 4.00 7.67
CA VAL A 179 -3.79 2.85 7.38
C VAL A 179 -3.77 1.95 8.61
N ASP A 180 -4.69 2.22 9.51
CA ASP A 180 -4.80 1.51 10.78
C ASP A 180 -5.38 0.09 10.62
N PRO A 181 -5.15 -0.80 11.59
CA PRO A 181 -5.85 -2.07 11.68
C PRO A 181 -7.36 -1.83 11.76
N PRO A 182 -8.18 -2.63 11.04
CA PRO A 182 -9.62 -2.44 11.02
C PRO A 182 -10.25 -2.70 12.40
N ASP A 183 -11.21 -1.87 12.76
CA ASP A 183 -12.09 -2.08 13.92
C ASP A 183 -13.03 -3.29 13.71
N ILE A 184 -13.94 -3.56 14.64
CA ILE A 184 -14.88 -4.69 14.54
C ILE A 184 -15.76 -4.58 13.29
N LYS A 185 -16.25 -3.38 13.00
CA LYS A 185 -17.09 -3.11 11.84
C LYS A 185 -16.28 -3.26 10.54
N GLY A 186 -15.09 -2.71 10.49
CA GLY A 186 -14.18 -2.85 9.36
C GLY A 186 -13.82 -4.30 9.07
N ARG A 187 -13.60 -5.13 10.12
CA ARG A 187 -13.37 -6.58 9.94
C ARG A 187 -14.60 -7.29 9.38
N GLU A 188 -15.80 -6.93 9.83
CA GLU A 188 -17.04 -7.47 9.28
C GLU A 188 -17.20 -7.10 7.81
N ASP A 189 -16.94 -5.84 7.44
CA ASP A 189 -17.03 -5.37 6.07
C ASP A 189 -15.99 -6.05 5.15
N ILE A 190 -14.77 -6.26 5.64
CA ILE A 190 -13.75 -7.07 4.94
C ILE A 190 -14.26 -8.49 4.70
N LEU A 191 -14.82 -9.14 5.71
CA LEU A 191 -15.40 -10.47 5.56
C LEU A 191 -16.52 -10.49 4.53
N ARG A 192 -17.39 -9.48 4.51
CA ARG A 192 -18.48 -9.35 3.52
C ARG A 192 -17.94 -9.21 2.09
N VAL A 193 -16.87 -8.41 1.89
CA VAL A 193 -16.23 -8.27 0.58
C VAL A 193 -15.71 -9.62 0.08
N HIS A 194 -15.02 -10.37 0.94
CA HIS A 194 -14.46 -11.68 0.57
C HIS A 194 -15.52 -12.78 0.45
N ALA A 195 -16.64 -12.64 1.13
CA ALA A 195 -17.74 -13.60 1.07
C ALA A 195 -18.66 -13.44 -0.15
N ARG A 196 -18.50 -12.38 -0.95
CA ARG A 196 -19.39 -12.08 -2.11
C ARG A 196 -19.58 -13.27 -3.06
N ASN A 197 -18.54 -14.08 -3.25
CA ASN A 197 -18.53 -15.21 -4.17
C ASN A 197 -18.55 -16.58 -3.45
N VAL A 198 -18.83 -16.58 -2.13
CA VAL A 198 -18.85 -17.80 -1.31
C VAL A 198 -20.27 -18.06 -0.86
N LYS A 199 -20.79 -19.30 -1.05
CA LYS A 199 -22.02 -19.73 -0.42
C LYS A 199 -21.81 -19.84 1.09
N LEU A 200 -22.33 -18.87 1.83
CA LEU A 200 -22.36 -18.94 3.29
C LEU A 200 -23.53 -19.81 3.74
N ASP A 201 -23.32 -20.59 4.80
CA ASP A 201 -24.40 -21.28 5.50
C ASP A 201 -25.34 -20.23 6.14
N ALA A 202 -26.64 -20.52 6.21
CA ALA A 202 -27.64 -19.64 6.81
C ALA A 202 -27.35 -19.30 8.30
N VAL A 203 -26.50 -20.07 8.96
CA VAL A 203 -26.06 -19.86 10.36
C VAL A 203 -24.74 -19.09 10.46
N ALA A 204 -24.10 -18.73 9.34
CA ALA A 204 -22.82 -18.02 9.33
C ALA A 204 -23.04 -16.55 9.69
N ASP A 205 -22.66 -16.19 10.92
CA ASP A 205 -22.74 -14.82 11.45
C ASP A 205 -21.36 -14.15 11.32
N LEU A 206 -21.22 -13.31 10.30
CA LEU A 206 -19.94 -12.60 10.01
C LEU A 206 -19.56 -11.65 11.14
N GLN A 207 -20.53 -11.08 11.86
CA GLN A 207 -20.27 -10.19 12.97
C GLN A 207 -19.61 -10.95 14.14
N LYS A 208 -20.12 -12.15 14.47
CA LYS A 208 -19.48 -13.00 15.49
C LYS A 208 -18.07 -13.41 15.11
N VAL A 209 -17.83 -13.66 13.83
CA VAL A 209 -16.49 -13.95 13.32
C VAL A 209 -15.57 -12.73 13.45
N ALA A 210 -16.06 -11.54 13.10
CA ALA A 210 -15.32 -10.28 13.22
C ALA A 210 -14.94 -9.94 14.67
N ILE A 211 -15.85 -10.18 15.62
CA ILE A 211 -15.60 -10.00 17.06
C ILE A 211 -14.52 -11.00 17.54
N SER A 212 -14.69 -12.28 17.22
CA SER A 212 -13.75 -13.32 17.66
C SER A 212 -12.36 -13.17 17.06
N ALA A 213 -12.21 -12.55 15.90
CA ALA A 213 -10.95 -12.30 15.25
C ALA A 213 -10.12 -11.18 15.91
N GLY A 214 -10.70 -10.40 16.81
CA GLY A 214 -10.01 -9.31 17.52
C GLY A 214 -9.87 -9.50 19.02
N SER A 215 -10.44 -10.56 19.60
CA SER A 215 -10.53 -10.71 21.06
C SER A 215 -9.36 -11.43 21.73
N ASN A 216 -8.41 -11.97 20.97
CA ASN A 216 -7.30 -12.73 21.52
C ASN A 216 -5.99 -11.93 21.49
N THR A 217 -5.63 -11.32 22.61
CA THR A 217 -4.31 -10.74 22.86
C THR A 217 -3.16 -11.78 22.72
N ALA A 218 -3.42 -13.05 23.02
CA ALA A 218 -2.48 -14.16 22.78
C ALA A 218 -2.26 -14.45 21.28
N GLU A 219 -3.21 -14.11 20.41
CA GLU A 219 -3.04 -14.23 18.95
C GLU A 219 -2.21 -13.10 18.36
N HIS A 220 -2.15 -11.94 19.00
CA HIS A 220 -1.23 -10.87 18.60
C HIS A 220 0.24 -11.35 18.72
N ASP A 221 0.56 -12.17 19.71
CA ASP A 221 1.89 -12.78 19.86
C ASP A 221 2.10 -13.98 18.92
N PHE A 222 1.05 -14.74 18.61
CA PHE A 222 1.05 -15.75 17.57
C PHE A 222 1.24 -15.15 16.18
N PHE A 223 0.64 -13.98 15.90
CA PHE A 223 0.84 -13.20 14.67
C PHE A 223 2.27 -12.67 14.55
N ARG A 224 2.88 -12.21 15.64
CA ARG A 224 4.29 -11.79 15.65
C ARG A 224 5.24 -12.92 15.27
N ASN A 225 4.95 -14.13 15.71
CA ASN A 225 5.84 -15.29 15.50
C ASN A 225 5.60 -16.01 14.16
N THR A 226 4.36 -16.01 13.63
CA THR A 226 4.05 -16.61 12.32
C THR A 226 4.19 -15.65 11.16
N ALA A 227 4.00 -14.33 11.36
CA ALA A 227 4.24 -13.31 10.34
C ALA A 227 5.73 -13.14 10.00
N ALA A 228 6.63 -13.53 10.92
CA ALA A 228 8.07 -13.56 10.64
C ALA A 228 8.47 -14.66 9.64
N GLU A 229 7.63 -15.67 9.42
CA GLU A 229 8.00 -16.81 8.58
C GLU A 229 7.31 -16.86 7.20
N ARG A 230 6.17 -16.21 6.99
CA ARG A 230 5.50 -16.19 5.66
C ARG A 230 4.61 -14.96 5.51
N HIS A 231 4.97 -14.02 4.66
CA HIS A 231 4.16 -12.95 4.03
C HIS A 231 2.72 -12.83 4.58
N GLY A 232 2.60 -12.42 5.85
CA GLY A 232 1.37 -12.49 6.61
C GLY A 232 0.39 -11.37 6.26
N ASN A 233 -0.51 -11.66 5.34
CA ASN A 233 -1.63 -10.80 5.02
C ASN A 233 -2.72 -11.01 6.08
N PHE A 234 -3.05 -10.01 6.89
CA PHE A 234 -4.14 -10.03 7.88
C PHE A 234 -5.44 -10.54 7.27
N THR A 235 -5.72 -10.13 6.03
CA THR A 235 -6.85 -10.58 5.22
C THR A 235 -6.83 -12.09 4.96
N HIS A 236 -5.67 -12.68 4.72
CA HIS A 236 -5.52 -14.12 4.47
C HIS A 236 -5.83 -14.94 5.72
N HIS A 237 -5.49 -14.45 6.90
CA HIS A 237 -5.77 -15.13 8.15
C HIS A 237 -7.26 -15.06 8.52
N LEU A 238 -7.91 -13.94 8.28
CA LEU A 238 -9.34 -13.79 8.46
C LEU A 238 -10.12 -14.78 7.58
N ILE A 239 -9.69 -14.93 6.32
CA ILE A 239 -10.25 -15.91 5.36
C ILE A 239 -9.98 -17.34 5.82
N PHE A 240 -8.77 -17.64 6.28
CA PHE A 240 -8.40 -18.96 6.77
C PHE A 240 -9.22 -19.37 8.01
N ARG A 241 -9.46 -18.44 8.97
CA ARG A 241 -10.37 -18.69 10.09
C ARG A 241 -11.82 -18.89 9.66
N MET A 242 -12.28 -18.14 8.68
CA MET A 242 -13.60 -18.35 8.09
C MET A 242 -13.71 -19.76 7.50
N GLN A 243 -12.69 -20.24 6.80
CA GLN A 243 -12.64 -21.60 6.25
C GLN A 243 -12.60 -22.69 7.34
N ILE A 244 -11.84 -22.49 8.43
CA ILE A 244 -11.78 -23.42 9.56
C ILE A 244 -13.11 -23.47 10.32
N LEU A 245 -13.78 -22.33 10.55
CA LEU A 245 -15.08 -22.26 11.23
C LEU A 245 -16.20 -22.91 10.41
N ILE A 246 -16.15 -22.72 9.10
CA ILE A 246 -17.09 -23.37 8.16
C ILE A 246 -16.79 -24.88 8.08
N GLY A 247 -15.52 -25.28 8.01
CA GLY A 247 -15.11 -26.69 7.93
C GLY A 247 -15.37 -27.49 9.22
N ARG A 248 -15.16 -26.89 10.41
CA ARG A 248 -15.46 -27.57 11.69
C ARG A 248 -16.94 -27.83 11.95
N ARG A 249 -17.84 -27.03 11.40
CA ARG A 249 -19.30 -27.32 11.48
C ARG A 249 -19.75 -28.42 10.53
N ARG A 250 -19.09 -28.59 9.38
CA ARG A 250 -19.36 -29.72 8.48
C ARG A 250 -18.99 -31.08 9.08
N MET A 251 -17.99 -31.13 9.95
CA MET A 251 -17.57 -32.39 10.58
C MET A 251 -18.36 -32.77 11.85
N LYS A 252 -19.17 -31.85 12.42
CA LYS A 252 -20.04 -32.15 13.57
C LYS A 252 -21.47 -32.58 13.20
N GLY A 253 -21.79 -32.66 11.92
CA GLY A 253 -23.11 -33.02 11.40
C GLY A 253 -23.18 -34.32 10.61
N ILE A 254 -22.22 -35.24 10.80
CA ILE A 254 -22.29 -36.60 10.25
C ILE A 254 -22.55 -37.54 11.45
N PRO A 255 -23.67 -38.29 11.43
CA PRO A 255 -23.98 -39.27 12.46
C PRO A 255 -22.98 -40.41 12.50
#